data_5bf30feb68c708541050df5526e53985
#
_entry.id   5bf30feb68c708541050df5526e53985
#
_cell.length_a   1.000
_cell.length_b   1.000
_cell.length_c   1.000
_cell.angle_alpha   90.00
_cell.angle_beta   90.00
_cell.angle_gamma   90.00
#
_symmetry.space_group_name_H-M   'P 1'
#
loop_
_entity.id
_entity.type
_entity.pdbx_description
1 polymer ?
#
loop_
_entity_poly.entity_id
_entity_poly.type
_entity_poly.pdbx_seq_one_letter_code
_entity_poly.pdbx_strand_id
1 'polypeptide(L)'
;LGELNESDLKKPVVNVLDFGVIADGKTDCTAKLNECLEWTKAQGYSHIWLPSGTYLIDAVYRGDPFFPFRGAGIRVPSHICIEMASDAVIKVKPNDSWGYAAFYIGKVEHVTIRGGRIEGDRHEHVYKPLPAERKTHEWGFGICIEGASHVEVNHVQIKNCTGDGIIVSPHGLLTEGEPYSPAASIDISGCTITDSRRNNISITGCDGVIVEDCLLERAGVNGVEPRMGIDIEGYGENAVNMEEPLNIQIRNNIVRGGAASSIYNFNGYGVIIEGNHTDSSISYGFSTETIIANNMIRAVGGGVTKAGITSLGVSLGQTENNVVIIGNMIEGFEKGIDVRGDSVHITGNKISLFEDAAVSVYMANRILIEGNHIESGTNTGKRSASLRIYQSDSVVFSNNTVYSVIDAAVVRGTNILIQHNQFKEFSRGIWVQEGEVGINGNHFIQEGHPELDSSYTISVTENAKAFIWQNRFKNYQNYAVYSSTTGALEIKDNSFEETSLYVVMYIKNGSPQIGDNRFYLNRSIGQPTAIFIDQAASARVLRNNIINLSPQKAIAVRTANSTHSVIAHNMLERSQLLTHTTDRLIGNIEIDTPS
;
A
#
# COMPACT_ATOMS: atom_id res chain seq x y z
N LEU A 1 -19.70 25.49 15.06
CA LEU A 1 -21.12 25.41 15.42
C LEU A 1 -21.68 26.82 15.31
N GLY A 2 -22.12 27.20 14.09
CA GLY A 2 -22.87 28.45 13.88
C GLY A 2 -24.29 28.25 14.42
N GLU A 3 -24.76 29.16 15.22
CA GLU A 3 -26.13 29.18 15.68
C GLU A 3 -27.05 29.30 14.46
N LEU A 4 -27.85 28.26 14.20
CA LEU A 4 -28.94 28.31 13.24
C LEU A 4 -29.94 29.37 13.71
N ASN A 5 -30.17 30.39 12.92
CA ASN A 5 -31.18 31.40 13.20
C ASN A 5 -32.57 30.76 13.29
N GLU A 6 -33.37 31.12 14.28
CA GLU A 6 -34.77 30.64 14.43
C GLU A 6 -35.66 30.83 13.19
N SER A 7 -35.26 31.69 12.26
CA SER A 7 -35.94 31.92 10.98
C SER A 7 -35.76 30.76 9.97
N ASP A 8 -34.71 29.95 10.14
CA ASP A 8 -34.44 28.78 9.24
C ASP A 8 -35.23 27.55 9.63
N LEU A 9 -35.78 27.51 10.83
CA LEU A 9 -36.52 26.38 11.40
C LEU A 9 -37.98 26.25 10.94
N LYS A 10 -38.50 27.11 10.04
CA LYS A 10 -39.92 27.14 9.62
C LYS A 10 -40.19 27.28 8.13
N LYS A 11 -39.24 26.97 7.26
CA LYS A 11 -39.61 26.92 5.82
C LYS A 11 -40.40 25.62 5.57
N PRO A 12 -41.59 25.70 4.91
CA PRO A 12 -42.40 24.52 4.69
C PRO A 12 -41.65 23.49 3.80
N VAL A 13 -41.75 22.22 4.18
CA VAL A 13 -41.24 21.11 3.40
C VAL A 13 -42.21 20.84 2.25
N VAL A 14 -41.73 20.83 1.03
CA VAL A 14 -42.54 20.57 -0.18
C VAL A 14 -42.62 19.07 -0.40
N ASN A 15 -43.80 18.49 -0.24
CA ASN A 15 -44.05 17.08 -0.55
C ASN A 15 -44.29 16.92 -2.05
N VAL A 16 -43.48 16.12 -2.74
CA VAL A 16 -43.60 15.93 -4.21
C VAL A 16 -44.94 15.33 -4.65
N LEU A 17 -45.63 14.55 -3.80
CA LEU A 17 -46.93 13.97 -4.13
C LEU A 17 -48.03 15.05 -4.25
N ASP A 18 -47.91 16.13 -3.44
CA ASP A 18 -48.83 17.28 -3.51
C ASP A 18 -48.69 18.04 -4.84
N PHE A 19 -47.53 17.84 -5.51
CA PHE A 19 -47.25 18.41 -6.83
C PHE A 19 -47.73 17.52 -8.00
N GLY A 20 -48.34 16.41 -7.70
CA GLY A 20 -48.84 15.47 -8.70
C GLY A 20 -47.79 14.49 -9.23
N VAL A 21 -46.69 14.32 -8.51
CA VAL A 21 -45.71 13.24 -8.78
C VAL A 21 -46.32 11.89 -8.40
N ILE A 22 -46.21 10.89 -9.26
CA ILE A 22 -46.78 9.56 -9.06
C ILE A 22 -45.68 8.55 -8.76
N ALA A 23 -45.67 7.97 -7.57
CA ALA A 23 -44.64 7.05 -7.08
C ALA A 23 -45.07 5.56 -7.21
N ASP A 24 -45.59 5.16 -8.39
CA ASP A 24 -46.13 3.81 -8.66
C ASP A 24 -45.11 2.84 -9.31
N GLY A 25 -43.91 3.30 -9.62
CA GLY A 25 -42.88 2.54 -10.30
C GLY A 25 -43.14 2.26 -11.79
N LYS A 26 -44.14 2.88 -12.38
CA LYS A 26 -44.57 2.68 -13.78
C LYS A 26 -44.65 3.99 -14.54
N THR A 27 -45.21 5.01 -13.93
CA THR A 27 -45.40 6.32 -14.52
C THR A 27 -44.08 7.08 -14.47
N ASP A 28 -43.58 7.56 -15.62
CA ASP A 28 -42.38 8.41 -15.69
C ASP A 28 -42.70 9.76 -15.04
N CYS A 29 -42.06 10.04 -13.93
CA CYS A 29 -42.27 11.25 -13.14
C CYS A 29 -41.18 12.29 -13.29
N THR A 30 -40.20 12.10 -14.20
CA THR A 30 -39.02 12.97 -14.37
C THR A 30 -39.40 14.43 -14.56
N ALA A 31 -40.29 14.73 -15.49
CA ALA A 31 -40.73 16.09 -15.78
C ALA A 31 -41.40 16.77 -14.56
N LYS A 32 -42.25 16.02 -13.87
CA LYS A 32 -42.97 16.53 -12.68
C LYS A 32 -42.05 16.76 -11.48
N LEU A 33 -41.07 15.90 -11.27
CA LEU A 33 -40.04 16.12 -10.23
C LEU A 33 -39.22 17.38 -10.53
N ASN A 34 -38.76 17.56 -11.76
CA ASN A 34 -38.04 18.75 -12.15
C ASN A 34 -38.91 20.03 -12.03
N GLU A 35 -40.19 19.99 -12.44
CA GLU A 35 -41.12 21.09 -12.26
C GLU A 35 -41.31 21.44 -10.78
N CYS A 36 -41.43 20.44 -9.91
CA CYS A 36 -41.51 20.63 -8.45
C CYS A 36 -40.24 21.28 -7.89
N LEU A 37 -39.05 20.85 -8.31
CA LEU A 37 -37.77 21.42 -7.88
C LEU A 37 -37.66 22.90 -8.29
N GLU A 38 -37.91 23.23 -9.54
CA GLU A 38 -37.87 24.60 -10.04
C GLU A 38 -38.91 25.50 -9.34
N TRP A 39 -40.12 25.02 -9.14
CA TRP A 39 -41.14 25.72 -8.41
C TRP A 39 -40.71 25.99 -6.95
N THR A 40 -40.19 24.97 -6.26
CA THR A 40 -39.71 25.07 -4.88
C THR A 40 -38.67 26.16 -4.75
N LYS A 41 -37.68 26.17 -5.65
CA LYS A 41 -36.66 27.22 -5.72
C LYS A 41 -37.27 28.62 -6.00
N ALA A 42 -38.18 28.69 -6.97
CA ALA A 42 -38.81 29.96 -7.34
C ALA A 42 -39.66 30.58 -6.21
N GLN A 43 -40.22 29.74 -5.34
CA GLN A 43 -40.96 30.18 -4.14
C GLN A 43 -40.05 30.50 -2.94
N GLY A 44 -38.72 30.31 -3.08
CA GLY A 44 -37.77 30.52 -1.99
C GLY A 44 -37.78 29.42 -0.94
N TYR A 45 -38.35 28.26 -1.25
CA TYR A 45 -38.26 27.08 -0.40
C TYR A 45 -36.97 26.31 -0.71
N SER A 46 -36.47 25.53 0.26
CA SER A 46 -35.22 24.82 0.14
C SER A 46 -35.29 23.36 0.52
N HIS A 47 -36.47 22.86 0.92
CA HIS A 47 -36.59 21.49 1.41
C HIS A 47 -37.70 20.72 0.67
N ILE A 48 -37.33 19.61 0.06
CA ILE A 48 -38.23 18.72 -0.69
C ILE A 48 -38.24 17.36 -0.01
N TRP A 49 -39.43 16.81 0.15
CA TRP A 49 -39.67 15.50 0.73
C TRP A 49 -40.26 14.54 -0.32
N LEU A 50 -39.57 13.39 -0.48
CA LEU A 50 -40.04 12.26 -1.27
C LEU A 50 -40.54 11.16 -0.32
N PRO A 51 -41.86 11.00 -0.16
CA PRO A 51 -42.45 9.90 0.62
C PRO A 51 -42.12 8.51 0.07
N SER A 52 -42.50 7.47 0.83
CA SER A 52 -42.39 6.07 0.41
C SER A 52 -43.05 5.85 -0.94
N GLY A 53 -42.38 5.10 -1.81
CA GLY A 53 -42.85 4.78 -3.16
C GLY A 53 -41.73 4.58 -4.15
N THR A 54 -42.08 4.21 -5.38
CA THR A 54 -41.08 4.03 -6.45
C THR A 54 -41.29 5.09 -7.54
N TYR A 55 -40.34 5.93 -7.71
CA TYR A 55 -40.30 7.04 -8.65
C TYR A 55 -39.55 6.60 -9.91
N LEU A 56 -40.27 6.22 -10.97
CA LEU A 56 -39.63 5.86 -12.24
C LEU A 56 -39.19 7.13 -12.98
N ILE A 57 -37.89 7.19 -13.37
CA ILE A 57 -37.34 8.36 -14.05
C ILE A 57 -36.63 7.99 -15.35
N ASP A 58 -36.77 8.83 -16.37
CA ASP A 58 -35.92 8.83 -17.56
C ASP A 58 -34.63 9.61 -17.25
N ALA A 59 -33.57 8.86 -17.05
CA ALA A 59 -32.28 9.40 -16.63
C ALA A 59 -31.38 9.81 -17.82
N VAL A 60 -31.87 9.83 -19.06
CA VAL A 60 -31.09 10.13 -20.27
C VAL A 60 -31.40 11.52 -20.76
N TYR A 61 -30.37 12.35 -20.94
CA TYR A 61 -30.50 13.62 -21.64
C TYR A 61 -30.28 13.45 -23.15
N ARG A 62 -31.30 13.78 -23.95
CA ARG A 62 -31.29 13.59 -25.41
C ARG A 62 -30.91 14.84 -26.19
N GLY A 63 -30.67 15.96 -25.50
CA GLY A 63 -30.26 17.22 -26.11
C GLY A 63 -28.78 17.27 -26.50
N ASP A 64 -27.96 16.44 -25.84
CA ASP A 64 -26.53 16.34 -26.14
C ASP A 64 -26.13 14.85 -26.29
N PRO A 65 -25.85 14.38 -27.51
CA PRO A 65 -25.42 13.01 -27.74
C PRO A 65 -23.99 12.71 -27.25
N PHE A 66 -23.19 13.74 -26.94
CA PHE A 66 -21.83 13.58 -26.43
C PHE A 66 -21.77 13.45 -24.91
N PHE A 67 -22.73 14.05 -24.22
CA PHE A 67 -22.82 13.98 -22.76
C PHE A 67 -24.26 13.69 -22.29
N PRO A 68 -24.77 12.47 -22.52
CA PRO A 68 -26.17 12.14 -22.26
C PRO A 68 -26.55 12.11 -20.78
N PHE A 69 -25.59 12.32 -19.90
CA PHE A 69 -25.79 12.47 -18.45
C PHE A 69 -25.87 13.95 -18.01
N ARG A 70 -25.33 14.90 -18.80
CA ARG A 70 -25.38 16.33 -18.46
C ARG A 70 -26.78 16.89 -18.56
N GLY A 71 -27.31 17.34 -17.45
CA GLY A 71 -28.68 17.84 -17.38
C GLY A 71 -29.76 16.76 -17.48
N ALA A 72 -29.40 15.50 -17.21
CA ALA A 72 -30.29 14.35 -17.26
C ALA A 72 -31.07 14.11 -15.95
N GLY A 73 -32.05 13.25 -15.99
CA GLY A 73 -32.79 12.78 -14.82
C GLY A 73 -33.36 13.90 -13.96
N ILE A 74 -33.11 13.82 -12.66
CA ILE A 74 -33.52 14.83 -11.68
C ILE A 74 -32.42 15.88 -11.59
N ARG A 75 -32.69 17.09 -12.10
CA ARG A 75 -31.77 18.23 -12.10
C ARG A 75 -31.93 19.02 -10.82
N VAL A 76 -30.93 18.96 -9.97
CA VAL A 76 -31.00 19.61 -8.66
C VAL A 76 -30.52 21.06 -8.74
N PRO A 77 -31.34 22.05 -8.42
CA PRO A 77 -30.92 23.45 -8.40
C PRO A 77 -30.15 23.80 -7.12
N SER A 78 -29.44 24.95 -7.11
CA SER A 78 -28.72 25.44 -5.92
C SER A 78 -29.65 25.68 -4.73
N HIS A 79 -29.11 25.48 -3.51
CA HIS A 79 -29.76 25.72 -2.23
C HIS A 79 -30.98 24.83 -1.96
N ILE A 80 -30.92 23.57 -2.39
CA ILE A 80 -31.98 22.57 -2.21
C ILE A 80 -31.50 21.38 -1.38
N CYS A 81 -32.30 21.02 -0.40
CA CYS A 81 -32.22 19.75 0.32
C CYS A 81 -33.31 18.80 -0.18
N ILE A 82 -32.92 17.66 -0.72
CA ILE A 82 -33.80 16.54 -1.09
C ILE A 82 -33.71 15.49 0.00
N GLU A 83 -34.78 15.30 0.73
CA GLU A 83 -34.91 14.24 1.72
C GLU A 83 -35.85 13.16 1.22
N MET A 84 -35.42 11.91 1.31
CA MET A 84 -36.19 10.75 0.84
C MET A 84 -36.50 9.82 2.02
N ALA A 85 -37.72 9.29 2.06
CA ALA A 85 -38.05 8.22 2.98
C ALA A 85 -37.12 7.01 2.76
N SER A 86 -36.77 6.28 3.81
CA SER A 86 -35.81 5.17 3.74
C SER A 86 -36.16 4.08 2.73
N ASP A 87 -37.43 3.96 2.37
CA ASP A 87 -38.00 3.03 1.37
C ASP A 87 -38.44 3.72 0.07
N ALA A 88 -38.28 5.03 -0.06
CA ALA A 88 -38.46 5.72 -1.34
C ALA A 88 -37.37 5.26 -2.33
N VAL A 89 -37.76 4.92 -3.55
CA VAL A 89 -36.85 4.42 -4.59
C VAL A 89 -36.92 5.30 -5.82
N ILE A 90 -35.80 5.90 -6.20
CA ILE A 90 -35.62 6.49 -7.52
C ILE A 90 -35.17 5.37 -8.45
N LYS A 91 -36.00 4.92 -9.35
CA LYS A 91 -35.73 3.84 -10.30
C LYS A 91 -35.45 4.40 -11.69
N VAL A 92 -34.27 4.10 -12.23
CA VAL A 92 -33.91 4.45 -13.61
C VAL A 92 -34.70 3.56 -14.56
N LYS A 93 -35.40 4.18 -15.51
CA LYS A 93 -36.11 3.50 -16.60
C LYS A 93 -35.07 2.79 -17.49
N PRO A 94 -35.28 1.49 -17.81
CA PRO A 94 -34.40 0.75 -18.71
C PRO A 94 -34.16 1.50 -20.02
N ASN A 95 -32.92 1.61 -20.42
CA ASN A 95 -32.51 2.38 -21.59
C ASN A 95 -31.35 1.71 -22.35
N ASP A 96 -30.93 2.32 -23.44
CA ASP A 96 -29.80 1.87 -24.29
C ASP A 96 -28.74 2.95 -24.49
N SER A 97 -28.77 3.99 -23.66
CA SER A 97 -27.80 5.10 -23.74
C SER A 97 -26.45 4.70 -23.16
N TRP A 98 -25.38 5.17 -23.76
CA TRP A 98 -24.03 4.92 -23.24
C TRP A 98 -23.72 5.68 -21.93
N GLY A 99 -24.59 6.62 -21.53
CA GLY A 99 -24.52 7.35 -20.28
C GLY A 99 -25.87 7.89 -19.83
N TYR A 100 -26.02 8.12 -18.55
CA TYR A 100 -27.19 8.74 -17.91
C TYR A 100 -26.83 9.27 -16.52
N ALA A 101 -27.69 10.05 -15.89
CA ALA A 101 -27.60 10.38 -14.47
C ALA A 101 -29.00 10.31 -13.84
N ALA A 102 -29.15 9.59 -12.71
CA ALA A 102 -30.41 9.61 -11.97
C ALA A 102 -30.61 10.96 -11.27
N PHE A 103 -29.58 11.45 -10.57
CA PHE A 103 -29.46 12.83 -10.10
C PHE A 103 -28.30 13.52 -10.81
N TYR A 104 -28.56 14.71 -11.33
CA TYR A 104 -27.57 15.61 -11.91
C TYR A 104 -27.43 16.88 -11.08
N ILE A 105 -26.25 17.12 -10.53
CA ILE A 105 -25.88 18.27 -9.70
C ILE A 105 -24.76 19.02 -10.44
N GLY A 106 -25.15 19.86 -11.40
CA GLY A 106 -24.19 20.48 -12.32
C GLY A 106 -24.13 21.99 -12.17
N LYS A 107 -22.95 22.53 -11.87
CA LYS A 107 -22.68 24.00 -11.73
C LYS A 107 -23.62 24.70 -10.74
N VAL A 108 -23.90 24.05 -9.63
CA VAL A 108 -24.77 24.52 -8.55
C VAL A 108 -24.05 24.47 -7.23
N GLU A 109 -24.62 25.10 -6.22
CA GLU A 109 -24.04 25.13 -4.88
C GLU A 109 -25.07 24.88 -3.78
N HIS A 110 -24.59 24.42 -2.61
CA HIS A 110 -25.41 24.18 -1.42
C HIS A 110 -26.56 23.19 -1.69
N VAL A 111 -26.21 21.98 -2.08
CA VAL A 111 -27.14 20.89 -2.34
C VAL A 111 -26.96 19.79 -1.31
N THR A 112 -28.07 19.30 -0.76
CA THR A 112 -28.06 18.10 0.10
C THR A 112 -29.01 17.06 -0.48
N ILE A 113 -28.54 15.81 -0.63
CA ILE A 113 -29.37 14.63 -0.92
C ILE A 113 -29.21 13.67 0.25
N ARG A 114 -30.32 13.29 0.90
CA ARG A 114 -30.27 12.38 2.03
C ARG A 114 -31.38 11.32 2.03
N GLY A 115 -31.00 10.11 2.50
CA GLY A 115 -31.92 8.97 2.63
C GLY A 115 -32.33 8.36 1.30
N GLY A 116 -33.28 7.42 1.35
CA GLY A 116 -33.85 6.76 0.19
C GLY A 116 -32.89 5.84 -0.59
N ARG A 117 -33.35 5.45 -1.77
CA ARG A 117 -32.64 4.49 -2.62
C ARG A 117 -32.60 4.96 -4.07
N ILE A 118 -31.50 4.68 -4.73
CA ILE A 118 -31.34 4.87 -6.18
C ILE A 118 -31.05 3.51 -6.80
N GLU A 119 -31.83 3.12 -7.78
CA GLU A 119 -31.67 1.87 -8.51
C GLU A 119 -31.44 2.15 -9.99
N GLY A 120 -30.21 1.86 -10.46
CA GLY A 120 -29.85 1.92 -11.87
C GLY A 120 -30.44 0.77 -12.68
N ASP A 121 -30.25 0.81 -13.99
CA ASP A 121 -30.81 -0.17 -14.92
C ASP A 121 -29.85 -1.27 -15.36
N ARG A 122 -28.71 -1.43 -14.70
CA ARG A 122 -27.61 -2.34 -15.08
C ARG A 122 -28.06 -3.67 -15.66
N HIS A 123 -29.04 -4.33 -15.04
CA HIS A 123 -29.52 -5.64 -15.42
C HIS A 123 -30.65 -5.61 -16.45
N GLU A 124 -31.29 -4.46 -16.63
CA GLU A 124 -32.38 -4.23 -17.61
C GLU A 124 -31.89 -3.38 -18.80
N HIS A 125 -30.60 -2.92 -18.75
CA HIS A 125 -29.98 -2.07 -19.77
C HIS A 125 -29.74 -2.81 -21.08
N VAL A 126 -29.95 -2.13 -22.19
CA VAL A 126 -29.68 -2.70 -23.52
C VAL A 126 -28.30 -2.27 -24.00
N TYR A 127 -27.31 -3.13 -23.81
CA TYR A 127 -25.92 -2.91 -24.24
C TYR A 127 -25.76 -3.08 -25.76
N LYS A 128 -26.24 -2.12 -26.54
CA LYS A 128 -26.12 -2.14 -28.00
C LYS A 128 -24.68 -1.84 -28.44
N PRO A 129 -24.24 -2.35 -29.60
CA PRO A 129 -22.95 -2.00 -30.18
C PRO A 129 -22.85 -0.50 -30.43
N LEU A 130 -21.76 0.13 -29.96
CA LEU A 130 -21.46 1.55 -30.12
C LEU A 130 -20.01 1.72 -30.62
N PRO A 131 -19.63 2.91 -31.15
CA PRO A 131 -18.24 3.25 -31.45
C PRO A 131 -17.31 3.02 -30.27
N ALA A 132 -15.99 2.91 -30.51
CA ALA A 132 -15.00 2.47 -29.55
C ALA A 132 -15.02 3.26 -28.23
N GLU A 133 -15.22 4.57 -28.31
CA GLU A 133 -15.21 5.47 -27.13
C GLU A 133 -16.44 5.33 -26.24
N ARG A 134 -17.50 4.66 -26.71
CA ARG A 134 -18.81 4.55 -26.04
C ARG A 134 -19.31 3.13 -25.87
N LYS A 135 -18.60 2.18 -26.47
CA LYS A 135 -19.00 0.77 -26.53
C LYS A 135 -19.22 0.12 -25.18
N THR A 136 -18.59 0.66 -24.15
CA THR A 136 -18.62 0.13 -22.78
C THR A 136 -19.90 0.50 -22.03
N HIS A 137 -20.65 1.54 -22.45
CA HIS A 137 -21.82 2.07 -21.72
C HIS A 137 -21.50 2.38 -20.25
N GLU A 138 -20.34 2.97 -19.97
CA GLU A 138 -19.79 3.10 -18.62
C GLU A 138 -20.15 4.40 -17.89
N TRP A 139 -20.93 5.28 -18.53
CA TRP A 139 -21.23 6.63 -18.01
C TRP A 139 -22.66 6.74 -17.47
N GLY A 140 -23.19 5.64 -16.91
CA GLY A 140 -24.49 5.62 -16.26
C GLY A 140 -24.38 5.78 -14.74
N PHE A 141 -24.68 6.97 -14.22
CA PHE A 141 -24.43 7.38 -12.85
C PHE A 141 -25.69 7.38 -11.99
N GLY A 142 -25.56 6.93 -10.72
CA GLY A 142 -26.56 7.16 -9.70
C GLY A 142 -26.66 8.64 -9.34
N ILE A 143 -25.54 9.25 -8.98
CA ILE A 143 -25.42 10.70 -8.71
C ILE A 143 -24.23 11.23 -9.49
N CYS A 144 -24.46 12.23 -10.33
CA CYS A 144 -23.42 12.96 -11.05
C CYS A 144 -23.27 14.36 -10.45
N ILE A 145 -22.11 14.64 -9.86
CA ILE A 145 -21.73 15.95 -9.30
C ILE A 145 -20.69 16.54 -10.25
N GLU A 146 -21.06 17.57 -11.02
CA GLU A 146 -20.22 18.16 -12.07
C GLU A 146 -19.99 19.65 -11.85
N GLY A 147 -18.77 20.06 -11.48
CA GLY A 147 -18.40 21.46 -11.24
C GLY A 147 -19.29 22.17 -10.21
N ALA A 148 -19.80 21.42 -9.25
CA ALA A 148 -20.67 21.90 -8.18
C ALA A 148 -19.90 22.08 -6.88
N SER A 149 -20.41 22.91 -5.97
CA SER A 149 -19.77 23.14 -4.68
C SER A 149 -20.73 23.03 -3.49
N HIS A 150 -20.16 22.69 -2.31
CA HIS A 150 -20.94 22.51 -1.07
C HIS A 150 -22.09 21.51 -1.26
N VAL A 151 -21.73 20.29 -1.69
CA VAL A 151 -22.70 19.21 -1.92
C VAL A 151 -22.54 18.13 -0.85
N GLU A 152 -23.64 17.77 -0.24
CA GLU A 152 -23.73 16.68 0.74
C GLU A 152 -24.60 15.54 0.23
N VAL A 153 -24.08 14.31 0.29
CA VAL A 153 -24.81 13.07 -0.04
C VAL A 153 -24.77 12.15 1.17
N ASN A 154 -25.88 12.07 1.90
CA ASN A 154 -25.91 11.45 3.21
C ASN A 154 -26.91 10.27 3.28
N HIS A 155 -26.42 9.08 3.71
CA HIS A 155 -27.26 7.90 3.99
C HIS A 155 -28.11 7.43 2.80
N VAL A 156 -27.63 7.62 1.57
CA VAL A 156 -28.28 7.17 0.33
C VAL A 156 -27.85 5.75 0.01
N GLN A 157 -28.80 4.88 -0.38
CA GLN A 157 -28.51 3.56 -0.90
C GLN A 157 -28.51 3.60 -2.43
N ILE A 158 -27.39 3.22 -3.08
CA ILE A 158 -27.25 3.23 -4.54
C ILE A 158 -26.88 1.83 -5.01
N LYS A 159 -27.59 1.32 -6.03
CA LYS A 159 -27.27 0.00 -6.59
C LYS A 159 -27.50 -0.09 -8.09
N ASN A 160 -26.80 -1.05 -8.72
CA ASN A 160 -27.03 -1.43 -10.11
C ASN A 160 -26.89 -0.30 -11.13
N CYS A 161 -25.97 0.64 -10.92
CA CYS A 161 -25.65 1.65 -11.92
C CYS A 161 -24.88 1.01 -13.09
N THR A 162 -25.13 1.46 -14.30
CA THR A 162 -24.47 0.96 -15.52
C THR A 162 -23.01 1.44 -15.63
N GLY A 163 -22.69 2.56 -14.98
CA GLY A 163 -21.35 3.07 -14.73
C GLY A 163 -21.05 3.09 -13.24
N ASP A 164 -20.93 4.28 -12.68
CA ASP A 164 -20.55 4.50 -11.28
C ASP A 164 -21.76 4.79 -10.39
N GLY A 165 -21.65 4.45 -9.11
CA GLY A 165 -22.66 4.85 -8.12
C GLY A 165 -22.73 6.36 -7.96
N ILE A 166 -21.57 6.97 -7.67
CA ILE A 166 -21.40 8.43 -7.58
C ILE A 166 -20.17 8.83 -8.39
N ILE A 167 -20.28 9.90 -9.17
CA ILE A 167 -19.13 10.56 -9.79
C ILE A 167 -19.05 12.01 -9.30
N VAL A 168 -17.83 12.43 -8.91
CA VAL A 168 -17.45 13.81 -8.62
C VAL A 168 -16.48 14.24 -9.71
N SER A 169 -16.86 15.21 -10.52
CA SER A 169 -16.09 15.64 -11.69
C SER A 169 -16.10 17.16 -11.86
N PRO A 170 -15.13 17.73 -12.59
CA PRO A 170 -15.17 19.13 -12.96
C PRO A 170 -16.21 19.37 -14.05
N HIS A 171 -16.59 20.61 -14.25
CA HIS A 171 -17.23 21.05 -15.47
C HIS A 171 -16.17 21.66 -16.40
N GLY A 172 -16.24 21.30 -17.68
CA GLY A 172 -15.20 21.67 -18.65
C GLY A 172 -13.89 20.93 -18.42
N LEU A 173 -13.15 20.72 -19.47
CA LEU A 173 -11.79 20.17 -19.41
C LEU A 173 -10.79 21.29 -19.60
N LEU A 174 -9.61 21.18 -18.99
CA LEU A 174 -8.54 22.19 -19.11
C LEU A 174 -8.14 22.50 -20.56
N THR A 175 -8.47 21.63 -21.52
CA THR A 175 -8.08 21.70 -22.94
C THR A 175 -9.19 22.07 -23.92
N GLU A 176 -10.45 22.01 -23.56
CA GLU A 176 -11.55 22.10 -24.52
C GLU A 176 -12.12 23.53 -24.73
N GLY A 177 -11.50 24.54 -24.11
CA GLY A 177 -11.91 25.93 -24.28
C GLY A 177 -13.18 26.33 -23.49
N GLU A 178 -13.83 25.42 -22.79
CA GLU A 178 -14.82 25.74 -21.79
C GLU A 178 -14.14 26.15 -20.47
N PRO A 179 -14.72 27.07 -19.69
CA PRO A 179 -14.15 27.42 -18.40
C PRO A 179 -14.11 26.19 -17.48
N TYR A 180 -12.90 25.77 -17.13
CA TYR A 180 -12.72 24.68 -16.16
C TYR A 180 -13.21 25.13 -14.79
N SER A 181 -14.09 24.33 -14.19
CA SER A 181 -14.62 24.53 -12.83
C SER A 181 -14.56 23.19 -12.08
N PRO A 182 -13.63 23.00 -11.14
CA PRO A 182 -13.58 21.78 -10.34
C PRO A 182 -14.83 21.69 -9.44
N ALA A 183 -15.19 20.47 -9.08
CA ALA A 183 -16.10 20.26 -7.96
C ALA A 183 -15.39 20.65 -6.65
N ALA A 184 -16.10 21.24 -5.67
CA ALA A 184 -15.45 21.71 -4.45
C ALA A 184 -16.30 21.50 -3.20
N SER A 185 -15.67 21.14 -2.08
CA SER A 185 -16.35 20.96 -0.79
C SER A 185 -17.50 19.93 -0.89
N ILE A 186 -17.17 18.70 -1.25
CA ILE A 186 -18.12 17.61 -1.41
C ILE A 186 -18.01 16.64 -0.23
N ASP A 187 -19.13 16.29 0.38
CA ASP A 187 -19.24 15.31 1.46
C ASP A 187 -20.15 14.15 1.04
N ILE A 188 -19.62 12.93 1.10
CA ILE A 188 -20.35 11.68 0.83
C ILE A 188 -20.23 10.83 2.09
N SER A 189 -21.30 10.76 2.89
CA SER A 189 -21.25 10.08 4.19
C SER A 189 -22.39 9.11 4.46
N GLY A 190 -22.08 8.01 5.16
CA GLY A 190 -23.05 7.00 5.58
C GLY A 190 -23.79 6.29 4.43
N CYS A 191 -23.28 6.37 3.21
CA CYS A 191 -23.92 5.80 2.03
C CYS A 191 -23.65 4.30 1.88
N THR A 192 -24.59 3.58 1.27
CA THR A 192 -24.39 2.19 0.85
C THR A 192 -24.44 2.12 -0.67
N ILE A 193 -23.31 1.78 -1.31
CA ILE A 193 -23.21 1.73 -2.78
C ILE A 193 -22.77 0.34 -3.19
N THR A 194 -23.60 -0.32 -4.02
CA THR A 194 -23.36 -1.73 -4.35
C THR A 194 -23.62 -2.03 -5.83
N ASP A 195 -22.90 -3.02 -6.34
CA ASP A 195 -23.14 -3.59 -7.66
C ASP A 195 -23.08 -2.58 -8.80
N SER A 196 -22.32 -1.51 -8.66
CA SER A 196 -22.01 -0.62 -9.77
C SER A 196 -21.20 -1.39 -10.82
N ARG A 197 -21.51 -1.17 -12.11
CA ARG A 197 -20.87 -1.96 -13.17
C ARG A 197 -19.42 -1.52 -13.42
N ARG A 198 -19.05 -0.29 -13.05
CA ARG A 198 -17.69 0.26 -13.11
C ARG A 198 -17.18 0.50 -11.67
N ASN A 199 -17.19 1.70 -11.17
CA ASN A 199 -16.75 2.03 -9.82
C ASN A 199 -17.95 2.28 -8.89
N ASN A 200 -17.77 2.11 -7.57
CA ASN A 200 -18.80 2.62 -6.67
C ASN A 200 -18.73 4.14 -6.54
N ILE A 201 -17.53 4.70 -6.38
CA ILE A 201 -17.31 6.14 -6.36
C ILE A 201 -16.12 6.49 -7.25
N SER A 202 -16.30 7.48 -8.13
CA SER A 202 -15.21 8.08 -8.92
C SER A 202 -15.04 9.55 -8.55
N ILE A 203 -13.78 9.97 -8.36
CA ILE A 203 -13.41 11.34 -7.99
C ILE A 203 -12.35 11.80 -9.01
N THR A 204 -12.71 12.78 -9.82
CA THR A 204 -11.81 13.36 -10.83
C THR A 204 -11.46 14.81 -10.45
N GLY A 205 -11.46 15.78 -11.32
CA GLY A 205 -11.08 17.15 -11.01
C GLY A 205 -11.92 17.82 -9.90
N CYS A 206 -11.32 17.98 -8.76
CA CYS A 206 -11.99 18.52 -7.56
C CYS A 206 -11.02 19.19 -6.59
N ASP A 207 -11.57 19.93 -5.65
CA ASP A 207 -10.84 20.47 -4.49
C ASP A 207 -11.68 20.29 -3.20
N GLY A 208 -11.24 19.39 -2.34
CA GLY A 208 -11.92 19.09 -1.08
C GLY A 208 -13.09 18.12 -1.24
N VAL A 209 -12.80 16.80 -1.18
CA VAL A 209 -13.80 15.74 -1.14
C VAL A 209 -13.59 14.86 0.10
N ILE A 210 -14.66 14.58 0.81
CA ILE A 210 -14.68 13.63 1.92
C ILE A 210 -15.59 12.48 1.57
N VAL A 211 -15.11 11.24 1.72
CA VAL A 211 -15.91 10.01 1.65
C VAL A 211 -15.74 9.27 2.97
N GLU A 212 -16.82 9.20 3.76
CA GLU A 212 -16.71 8.62 5.09
C GLU A 212 -17.89 7.74 5.49
N ASP A 213 -17.62 6.79 6.39
CA ASP A 213 -18.62 5.91 7.00
C ASP A 213 -19.51 5.16 5.98
N CYS A 214 -19.03 4.95 4.77
CA CYS A 214 -19.74 4.30 3.68
C CYS A 214 -19.49 2.79 3.65
N LEU A 215 -20.52 2.05 3.18
CA LEU A 215 -20.42 0.65 2.79
C LEU A 215 -20.41 0.53 1.26
N LEU A 216 -19.27 0.14 0.70
CA LEU A 216 -19.05 0.03 -0.74
C LEU A 216 -18.78 -1.44 -1.11
N GLU A 217 -19.67 -2.04 -1.89
CA GLU A 217 -19.58 -3.47 -2.18
C GLU A 217 -19.66 -3.76 -3.68
N ARG A 218 -18.93 -4.81 -4.08
CA ARG A 218 -19.03 -5.47 -5.40
C ARG A 218 -18.93 -4.53 -6.60
N ALA A 219 -18.06 -3.52 -6.51
CA ALA A 219 -17.73 -2.67 -7.63
C ALA A 219 -17.16 -3.49 -8.79
N GLY A 220 -17.64 -3.26 -10.00
CA GLY A 220 -17.11 -3.82 -11.24
C GLY A 220 -17.18 -5.34 -11.38
N VAL A 221 -17.89 -6.06 -10.51
CA VAL A 221 -18.07 -7.52 -10.63
C VAL A 221 -18.84 -7.82 -11.92
N ASN A 222 -18.27 -8.61 -12.83
CA ASN A 222 -18.76 -8.82 -14.19
C ASN A 222 -19.04 -7.52 -14.95
N GLY A 223 -18.24 -6.51 -14.71
CA GLY A 223 -18.41 -5.16 -15.22
C GLY A 223 -17.29 -4.70 -16.16
N VAL A 224 -17.06 -3.40 -16.21
CA VAL A 224 -16.04 -2.75 -17.06
C VAL A 224 -15.00 -2.03 -16.21
N GLU A 225 -13.77 -1.93 -16.73
CA GLU A 225 -12.65 -1.25 -16.07
C GLU A 225 -12.98 0.22 -15.73
N PRO A 226 -12.34 0.76 -14.66
CA PRO A 226 -11.28 0.17 -13.84
C PRO A 226 -11.75 -0.70 -12.67
N ARG A 227 -13.04 -0.76 -12.33
CA ARG A 227 -13.71 -1.67 -11.37
C ARG A 227 -13.30 -1.44 -9.91
N MET A 228 -13.01 -0.23 -9.53
CA MET A 228 -12.54 0.14 -8.20
C MET A 228 -13.71 0.38 -7.22
N GLY A 229 -13.46 0.15 -5.92
CA GLY A 229 -14.40 0.59 -4.88
C GLY A 229 -14.48 2.12 -4.85
N ILE A 230 -13.33 2.77 -4.69
CA ILE A 230 -13.16 4.23 -4.84
C ILE A 230 -12.01 4.47 -5.80
N ASP A 231 -12.23 5.31 -6.80
CA ASP A 231 -11.28 5.65 -7.86
C ASP A 231 -11.02 7.16 -7.85
N ILE A 232 -9.80 7.55 -7.50
CA ILE A 232 -9.32 8.94 -7.55
C ILE A 232 -8.41 9.05 -8.78
N GLU A 233 -8.97 9.53 -9.90
CA GLU A 233 -8.29 9.57 -11.17
C GLU A 233 -8.71 10.80 -11.98
N GLY A 234 -7.90 11.87 -11.98
CA GLY A 234 -8.09 13.01 -12.85
C GLY A 234 -7.88 12.64 -14.32
N TYR A 235 -8.76 13.13 -15.19
CA TYR A 235 -8.66 12.89 -16.63
C TYR A 235 -7.47 13.60 -17.24
N GLY A 236 -6.75 12.93 -18.11
CA GLY A 236 -5.64 13.47 -18.87
C GLY A 236 -4.45 12.51 -18.97
N GLU A 237 -3.83 12.42 -20.10
CA GLU A 237 -2.63 11.61 -20.33
C GLU A 237 -1.36 12.48 -20.25
N ASN A 238 -0.28 11.90 -19.73
CA ASN A 238 1.08 12.49 -19.74
C ASN A 238 1.28 13.79 -18.94
N ALA A 239 0.57 13.98 -17.85
CA ALA A 239 0.68 15.16 -16.97
C ALA A 239 0.49 16.52 -17.68
N VAL A 240 -0.06 16.51 -18.88
CA VAL A 240 -0.41 17.71 -19.63
C VAL A 240 -1.93 17.80 -19.69
N ASN A 241 -2.50 18.86 -19.12
CA ASN A 241 -3.96 19.07 -19.06
C ASN A 241 -4.71 18.05 -18.20
N MET A 242 -4.09 17.55 -17.15
CA MET A 242 -4.75 16.68 -16.18
C MET A 242 -5.73 17.49 -15.33
N GLU A 243 -6.91 16.93 -15.15
CA GLU A 243 -7.76 17.33 -14.02
C GLU A 243 -7.03 17.00 -12.73
N GLU A 244 -7.05 17.90 -11.77
CA GLU A 244 -6.35 17.72 -10.51
C GLU A 244 -7.34 17.33 -9.39
N PRO A 245 -7.33 16.07 -8.93
CA PRO A 245 -8.02 15.68 -7.71
C PRO A 245 -7.23 16.16 -6.50
N LEU A 246 -7.72 17.20 -5.80
CA LEU A 246 -7.02 17.85 -4.70
C LEU A 246 -7.73 17.67 -3.36
N ASN A 247 -6.96 17.54 -2.27
CA ASN A 247 -7.44 17.61 -0.89
C ASN A 247 -8.55 16.61 -0.56
N ILE A 248 -8.29 15.31 -0.76
CA ILE A 248 -9.29 14.24 -0.63
C ILE A 248 -9.07 13.46 0.67
N GLN A 249 -10.15 13.16 1.39
CA GLN A 249 -10.14 12.30 2.57
C GLN A 249 -11.08 11.11 2.37
N ILE A 250 -10.53 9.89 2.44
CA ILE A 250 -11.26 8.63 2.39
C ILE A 250 -11.12 7.96 3.75
N ARG A 251 -12.17 8.00 4.58
CA ARG A 251 -12.01 7.57 5.97
C ARG A 251 -13.16 6.71 6.50
N ASN A 252 -12.83 5.74 7.35
CA ASN A 252 -13.77 4.87 8.04
C ASN A 252 -14.75 4.09 7.13
N ASN A 253 -14.40 3.85 5.87
CA ASN A 253 -15.25 3.11 4.95
C ASN A 253 -15.02 1.60 5.05
N ILE A 254 -16.06 0.83 4.72
CA ILE A 254 -15.96 -0.61 4.47
C ILE A 254 -16.06 -0.82 2.97
N VAL A 255 -14.98 -1.33 2.34
CA VAL A 255 -14.90 -1.54 0.89
C VAL A 255 -14.57 -3.00 0.62
N ARG A 256 -15.48 -3.74 -0.01
CA ARG A 256 -15.32 -5.20 -0.16
C ARG A 256 -16.02 -5.82 -1.36
N GLY A 257 -15.53 -7.01 -1.75
CA GLY A 257 -16.14 -7.83 -2.81
C GLY A 257 -16.02 -7.24 -4.20
N GLY A 258 -15.18 -6.23 -4.40
CA GLY A 258 -14.95 -5.60 -5.70
C GLY A 258 -14.09 -6.46 -6.63
N ALA A 259 -14.05 -6.10 -7.92
CA ALA A 259 -13.30 -6.82 -8.93
C ALA A 259 -11.86 -6.32 -9.12
N ALA A 260 -11.49 -5.21 -8.48
CA ALA A 260 -10.14 -4.63 -8.52
C ALA A 260 -9.74 -4.06 -7.14
N SER A 261 -8.94 -3.00 -7.09
CA SER A 261 -8.52 -2.37 -5.83
C SER A 261 -9.71 -1.80 -5.06
N SER A 262 -9.68 -1.93 -3.73
CA SER A 262 -10.70 -1.32 -2.88
C SER A 262 -10.67 0.20 -2.98
N ILE A 263 -9.47 0.80 -2.88
CA ILE A 263 -9.25 2.24 -3.00
C ILE A 263 -8.05 2.47 -3.93
N TYR A 264 -8.23 3.34 -4.90
CA TYR A 264 -7.24 3.64 -5.91
C TYR A 264 -7.01 5.14 -5.98
N ASN A 265 -5.79 5.58 -5.67
CA ASN A 265 -5.36 6.97 -5.84
C ASN A 265 -4.34 7.03 -6.99
N PHE A 266 -4.81 7.31 -8.20
CA PHE A 266 -3.93 7.35 -9.37
C PHE A 266 -3.05 8.61 -9.41
N ASN A 267 -3.66 9.78 -9.29
CA ASN A 267 -2.95 11.07 -9.45
C ASN A 267 -3.46 12.18 -8.52
N GLY A 268 -4.09 11.80 -7.41
CA GLY A 268 -4.55 12.78 -6.43
C GLY A 268 -3.40 13.41 -5.64
N TYR A 269 -3.55 14.66 -5.26
CA TYR A 269 -2.62 15.43 -4.44
C TYR A 269 -3.26 15.80 -3.10
N GLY A 270 -2.51 15.65 -2.00
CA GLY A 270 -3.04 15.90 -0.66
C GLY A 270 -4.13 14.90 -0.25
N VAL A 271 -3.89 13.60 -0.49
CA VAL A 271 -4.87 12.53 -0.24
C VAL A 271 -4.61 11.82 1.08
N ILE A 272 -5.64 11.68 1.90
CA ILE A 272 -5.60 10.92 3.17
C ILE A 272 -6.56 9.73 3.05
N ILE A 273 -6.04 8.51 3.23
CA ILE A 273 -6.79 7.25 3.26
C ILE A 273 -6.62 6.64 4.65
N GLU A 274 -7.64 6.77 5.50
CA GLU A 274 -7.49 6.49 6.93
C GLU A 274 -8.65 5.66 7.50
N GLY A 275 -8.33 4.69 8.37
CA GLY A 275 -9.32 3.96 9.15
C GLY A 275 -10.26 3.06 8.34
N ASN A 276 -9.96 2.79 7.07
CA ASN A 276 -10.81 1.98 6.22
C ASN A 276 -10.59 0.48 6.44
N HIS A 277 -11.66 -0.30 6.25
CA HIS A 277 -11.63 -1.76 6.21
C HIS A 277 -11.77 -2.23 4.77
N THR A 278 -10.74 -2.89 4.23
CA THR A 278 -10.72 -3.34 2.83
C THR A 278 -10.36 -4.82 2.71
N ASP A 279 -10.89 -5.49 1.69
CA ASP A 279 -10.58 -6.89 1.36
C ASP A 279 -9.70 -7.04 0.10
N SER A 280 -9.30 -5.93 -0.47
CA SER A 280 -8.39 -5.82 -1.61
C SER A 280 -7.46 -4.63 -1.40
N SER A 281 -6.53 -4.38 -2.33
CA SER A 281 -5.48 -3.38 -2.16
C SER A 281 -5.98 -1.94 -2.00
N ILE A 282 -5.16 -1.16 -1.29
CA ILE A 282 -5.10 0.28 -1.44
C ILE A 282 -3.92 0.58 -2.37
N SER A 283 -4.20 1.21 -3.50
CA SER A 283 -3.21 1.48 -4.54
C SER A 283 -2.96 2.98 -4.68
N TYR A 284 -1.71 3.35 -4.95
CA TYR A 284 -1.34 4.73 -5.27
C TYR A 284 -0.40 4.74 -6.48
N GLY A 285 -0.51 5.76 -7.31
CA GLY A 285 0.27 5.85 -8.54
C GLY A 285 1.05 7.15 -8.64
N PHE A 286 0.71 7.97 -9.59
CA PHE A 286 1.34 9.26 -9.87
C PHE A 286 0.96 10.35 -8.88
N SER A 287 0.42 9.95 -7.76
CA SER A 287 0.00 10.81 -6.66
C SER A 287 1.18 11.31 -5.85
N THR A 288 1.03 12.51 -5.31
CA THR A 288 1.96 13.13 -4.38
C THR A 288 1.25 13.53 -3.09
N GLU A 289 2.01 13.57 -1.97
CA GLU A 289 1.48 13.90 -0.65
C GLU A 289 0.30 13.02 -0.25
N THR A 290 0.52 11.70 -0.30
CA THR A 290 -0.50 10.71 0.09
C THR A 290 -0.17 10.11 1.44
N ILE A 291 -1.16 10.07 2.33
CA ILE A 291 -1.08 9.39 3.63
C ILE A 291 -2.03 8.20 3.62
N ILE A 292 -1.51 6.99 3.87
CA ILE A 292 -2.28 5.75 4.04
C ILE A 292 -2.11 5.30 5.49
N ALA A 293 -3.13 5.53 6.33
CA ALA A 293 -3.00 5.43 7.77
C ALA A 293 -4.07 4.56 8.43
N ASN A 294 -3.67 3.72 9.41
CA ASN A 294 -4.59 3.03 10.30
C ASN A 294 -5.68 2.17 9.60
N ASN A 295 -5.43 1.72 8.38
CA ASN A 295 -6.37 0.88 7.65
C ASN A 295 -6.22 -0.60 8.04
N MET A 296 -7.32 -1.35 8.01
CA MET A 296 -7.35 -2.80 8.10
C MET A 296 -7.53 -3.38 6.69
N ILE A 297 -6.48 -3.99 6.15
CA ILE A 297 -6.40 -4.49 4.78
C ILE A 297 -6.19 -6.00 4.84
N ARG A 298 -7.23 -6.78 4.53
CA ARG A 298 -7.18 -8.25 4.67
C ARG A 298 -7.65 -8.92 3.40
N ALA A 299 -6.78 -9.67 2.75
CA ALA A 299 -7.14 -10.46 1.57
C ALA A 299 -8.21 -11.51 1.90
N VAL A 300 -9.25 -11.57 1.08
CA VAL A 300 -10.32 -12.59 1.20
C VAL A 300 -10.23 -13.53 0.01
N GLY A 301 -9.96 -14.82 0.30
CA GLY A 301 -10.13 -15.95 -0.62
C GLY A 301 -9.54 -15.81 -2.03
N GLY A 302 -8.20 -15.83 -2.17
CA GLY A 302 -7.54 -15.80 -3.48
C GLY A 302 -7.54 -14.43 -4.17
N GLY A 303 -7.38 -13.39 -3.36
CA GLY A 303 -7.46 -11.96 -3.67
C GLY A 303 -7.16 -11.52 -5.10
N VAL A 304 -7.95 -10.61 -5.60
CA VAL A 304 -7.82 -10.01 -6.94
C VAL A 304 -6.48 -9.26 -7.10
N THR A 305 -5.90 -8.82 -5.99
CA THR A 305 -4.65 -8.04 -5.96
C THR A 305 -3.54 -8.78 -5.23
N LYS A 306 -2.31 -8.60 -5.71
CA LYS A 306 -1.13 -9.30 -5.17
C LYS A 306 -0.55 -8.63 -3.92
N ALA A 307 -0.82 -7.36 -3.71
CA ALA A 307 -0.29 -6.62 -2.57
C ALA A 307 -1.39 -5.92 -1.79
N GLY A 308 -1.19 -5.78 -0.47
CA GLY A 308 -2.11 -5.05 0.41
C GLY A 308 -2.08 -3.54 0.14
N ILE A 309 -0.88 -2.97 0.09
CA ILE A 309 -0.66 -1.60 -0.39
C ILE A 309 0.31 -1.65 -1.56
N THR A 310 -0.02 -1.01 -2.67
CA THR A 310 0.81 -1.07 -3.88
C THR A 310 0.98 0.27 -4.55
N SER A 311 2.23 0.57 -4.89
CA SER A 311 2.57 1.62 -5.85
C SER A 311 2.39 1.11 -7.26
N LEU A 312 1.87 1.94 -8.14
CA LEU A 312 1.73 1.65 -9.57
C LEU A 312 3.00 2.00 -10.37
N GLY A 313 4.01 2.50 -9.68
CA GLY A 313 5.22 3.00 -10.30
C GLY A 313 5.12 4.49 -10.65
N VAL A 314 6.28 5.07 -10.92
CA VAL A 314 6.40 6.48 -11.30
C VAL A 314 6.20 6.59 -12.80
N SER A 315 5.29 7.44 -13.25
CA SER A 315 5.14 7.70 -14.67
C SER A 315 6.30 8.54 -15.18
N LEU A 316 6.44 8.50 -16.50
CA LEU A 316 7.41 9.31 -17.22
C LEU A 316 7.36 10.79 -16.74
N GLY A 317 8.36 11.19 -15.96
CA GLY A 317 8.57 12.58 -15.56
C GLY A 317 8.26 12.94 -14.09
N GLN A 318 7.67 12.06 -13.30
CA GLN A 318 7.54 12.27 -11.85
C GLN A 318 8.63 11.49 -11.10
N THR A 319 9.44 12.17 -10.32
CA THR A 319 10.57 11.58 -9.59
C THR A 319 10.27 11.29 -8.12
N GLU A 320 9.17 11.83 -7.56
CA GLU A 320 8.88 11.74 -6.13
C GLU A 320 7.39 11.52 -5.87
N ASN A 321 7.08 10.55 -5.01
CA ASN A 321 5.70 10.28 -4.60
C ASN A 321 5.36 10.93 -3.24
N ASN A 322 6.32 11.12 -2.35
CA ASN A 322 6.11 11.70 -1.01
C ASN A 322 4.94 11.04 -0.27
N VAL A 323 5.03 9.71 -0.07
CA VAL A 323 3.95 8.89 0.50
C VAL A 323 4.32 8.44 1.90
N VAL A 324 3.36 8.50 2.83
CA VAL A 324 3.48 7.97 4.19
C VAL A 324 2.49 6.82 4.39
N ILE A 325 3.02 5.64 4.75
CA ILE A 325 2.24 4.43 5.04
C ILE A 325 2.43 4.10 6.53
N ILE A 326 1.42 4.37 7.35
CA ILE A 326 1.58 4.34 8.80
C ILE A 326 0.45 3.60 9.52
N GLY A 327 0.82 2.72 10.48
CA GLY A 327 -0.13 2.12 11.42
C GLY A 327 -1.13 1.15 10.80
N ASN A 328 -0.94 0.69 9.56
CA ASN A 328 -1.87 -0.21 8.90
C ASN A 328 -1.70 -1.66 9.39
N MET A 329 -2.80 -2.41 9.39
CA MET A 329 -2.81 -3.86 9.57
C MET A 329 -3.04 -4.53 8.20
N ILE A 330 -2.04 -5.27 7.70
CA ILE A 330 -2.04 -5.87 6.36
C ILE A 330 -1.88 -7.38 6.49
N GLU A 331 -2.80 -8.15 5.93
CA GLU A 331 -2.85 -9.60 6.13
C GLU A 331 -3.26 -10.38 4.89
N GLY A 332 -2.54 -11.46 4.58
CA GLY A 332 -2.97 -12.50 3.63
C GLY A 332 -2.68 -12.23 2.15
N PHE A 333 -1.80 -11.31 1.82
CA PHE A 333 -1.41 -11.01 0.44
C PHE A 333 -0.12 -11.74 0.01
N GLU A 334 0.16 -11.79 -1.28
CA GLU A 334 1.47 -12.21 -1.80
C GLU A 334 2.57 -11.28 -1.26
N LYS A 335 2.32 -9.97 -1.33
CA LYS A 335 3.17 -8.93 -0.72
C LYS A 335 2.35 -8.07 0.26
N GLY A 336 2.94 -7.68 1.36
CA GLY A 336 2.31 -6.71 2.25
C GLY A 336 2.25 -5.32 1.60
N ILE A 337 3.41 -4.75 1.33
CA ILE A 337 3.59 -3.44 0.70
C ILE A 337 4.56 -3.57 -0.48
N ASP A 338 4.16 -3.13 -1.68
CA ASP A 338 5.00 -3.08 -2.89
C ASP A 338 5.27 -1.63 -3.30
N VAL A 339 6.53 -1.20 -3.23
CA VAL A 339 6.96 0.18 -3.46
C VAL A 339 7.74 0.29 -4.77
N ARG A 340 7.32 1.21 -5.62
CA ARG A 340 7.96 1.54 -6.91
C ARG A 340 8.00 3.05 -7.12
N GLY A 341 8.49 3.77 -6.17
CA GLY A 341 8.55 5.23 -6.26
C GLY A 341 9.52 5.76 -5.24
N ASP A 342 9.74 7.05 -5.25
CA ASP A 342 10.72 7.68 -4.41
C ASP A 342 10.07 8.36 -3.19
N SER A 343 10.86 8.56 -2.14
CA SER A 343 10.44 9.29 -0.94
C SER A 343 9.19 8.68 -0.26
N VAL A 344 9.25 7.37 0.05
CA VAL A 344 8.18 6.65 0.76
C VAL A 344 8.62 6.30 2.18
N HIS A 345 7.79 6.65 3.16
CA HIS A 345 7.97 6.28 4.56
C HIS A 345 6.96 5.21 4.98
N ILE A 346 7.45 4.08 5.49
CA ILE A 346 6.66 2.92 5.93
C ILE A 346 6.92 2.71 7.41
N THR A 347 6.00 3.11 8.27
CA THR A 347 6.27 3.13 9.71
C THR A 347 5.12 2.54 10.55
N GLY A 348 5.48 1.76 11.58
CA GLY A 348 4.52 1.27 12.57
C GLY A 348 3.43 0.33 12.03
N ASN A 349 3.61 -0.28 10.86
CA ASN A 349 2.62 -1.20 10.30
C ASN A 349 2.77 -2.60 10.88
N LYS A 350 1.64 -3.33 10.99
CA LYS A 350 1.62 -4.77 11.23
C LYS A 350 1.37 -5.49 9.92
N ILE A 351 2.33 -6.30 9.47
CA ILE A 351 2.25 -7.03 8.20
C ILE A 351 2.36 -8.53 8.49
N SER A 352 1.34 -9.29 8.13
CA SER A 352 1.26 -10.71 8.47
C SER A 352 0.73 -11.58 7.33
N LEU A 353 1.04 -12.89 7.39
CA LEU A 353 0.55 -13.93 6.46
C LEU A 353 0.82 -13.61 4.99
N PHE A 354 1.97 -13.01 4.68
CA PHE A 354 2.39 -12.74 3.31
C PHE A 354 3.13 -13.96 2.71
N GLU A 355 3.10 -14.09 1.38
CA GLU A 355 3.68 -15.24 0.69
C GLU A 355 5.08 -14.99 0.10
N ASP A 356 5.35 -13.78 -0.43
CA ASP A 356 6.61 -13.42 -1.08
C ASP A 356 7.41 -12.41 -0.24
N ALA A 357 6.85 -11.25 0.06
CA ALA A 357 7.55 -10.24 0.85
C ALA A 357 6.60 -9.42 1.74
N ALA A 358 7.05 -9.08 2.96
CA ALA A 358 6.32 -8.09 3.75
C ALA A 358 6.44 -6.70 3.11
N VAL A 359 7.67 -6.31 2.76
CA VAL A 359 7.94 -5.07 2.01
C VAL A 359 8.83 -5.39 0.82
N SER A 360 8.39 -5.02 -0.36
CA SER A 360 9.11 -5.13 -1.63
C SER A 360 9.44 -3.73 -2.14
N VAL A 361 10.71 -3.45 -2.40
CA VAL A 361 11.20 -2.17 -2.92
C VAL A 361 11.86 -2.41 -4.27
N TYR A 362 11.31 -1.85 -5.33
CA TYR A 362 11.76 -2.09 -6.69
C TYR A 362 11.99 -0.78 -7.44
N MET A 363 13.23 -0.55 -7.89
CA MET A 363 13.64 0.63 -8.66
C MET A 363 13.21 1.95 -7.97
N ALA A 364 13.44 2.04 -6.65
CA ALA A 364 12.97 3.15 -5.82
C ALA A 364 14.13 3.75 -5.01
N ASN A 365 13.99 5.04 -4.64
CA ASN A 365 15.03 5.74 -3.90
C ASN A 365 14.46 6.49 -2.69
N ARG A 366 15.29 6.71 -1.68
CA ARG A 366 14.91 7.44 -0.46
C ARG A 366 13.72 6.81 0.27
N ILE A 367 13.84 5.52 0.57
CA ILE A 367 12.81 4.75 1.27
C ILE A 367 13.20 4.55 2.73
N LEU A 368 12.30 4.90 3.65
CA LEU A 368 12.44 4.63 5.08
C LEU A 368 11.40 3.60 5.52
N ILE A 369 11.87 2.49 6.13
CA ILE A 369 11.03 1.41 6.65
C ILE A 369 11.39 1.21 8.11
N GLU A 370 10.55 1.68 9.04
CA GLU A 370 10.93 1.62 10.45
C GLU A 370 9.78 1.26 11.40
N GLY A 371 10.14 0.62 12.50
CA GLY A 371 9.20 0.34 13.59
C GLY A 371 8.06 -0.61 13.21
N ASN A 372 8.17 -1.37 12.11
CA ASN A 372 7.12 -2.28 11.68
C ASN A 372 7.22 -3.63 12.41
N HIS A 373 6.06 -4.27 12.63
CA HIS A 373 5.95 -5.63 13.11
C HIS A 373 5.61 -6.56 11.93
N ILE A 374 6.52 -7.48 11.63
CA ILE A 374 6.46 -8.34 10.44
C ILE A 374 6.45 -9.80 10.86
N GLU A 375 5.46 -10.59 10.39
CA GLU A 375 5.32 -12.00 10.72
C GLU A 375 4.74 -12.78 9.53
N SER A 376 5.51 -13.70 8.95
CA SER A 376 5.04 -14.48 7.80
C SER A 376 3.96 -15.52 8.13
N GLY A 377 3.91 -15.97 9.38
CA GLY A 377 3.05 -17.08 9.78
C GLY A 377 3.61 -18.44 9.43
N THR A 378 2.88 -19.51 9.74
CA THR A 378 3.32 -20.88 9.50
C THR A 378 3.31 -21.20 8.00
N ASN A 379 4.47 -21.37 7.51
CA ASN A 379 4.95 -22.13 6.37
C ASN A 379 3.99 -22.47 5.22
N THR A 380 3.97 -21.63 4.20
CA THR A 380 3.27 -21.93 2.94
C THR A 380 4.14 -22.67 1.91
N GLY A 381 5.37 -23.10 2.27
CA GLY A 381 6.34 -23.69 1.33
C GLY A 381 6.90 -22.68 0.30
N LYS A 382 6.57 -21.41 0.42
CA LYS A 382 7.07 -20.31 -0.43
C LYS A 382 8.17 -19.54 0.30
N ARG A 383 9.07 -18.93 -0.45
CA ARG A 383 10.21 -18.16 0.10
C ARG A 383 9.74 -16.77 0.52
N SER A 384 9.18 -16.66 1.73
CA SER A 384 8.81 -15.36 2.30
C SER A 384 10.02 -14.57 2.80
N ALA A 385 10.08 -13.28 2.50
CA ALA A 385 11.09 -12.36 3.00
C ALA A 385 10.46 -11.19 3.77
N SER A 386 11.10 -10.73 4.86
CA SER A 386 10.61 -9.50 5.47
C SER A 386 10.86 -8.27 4.58
N LEU A 387 11.97 -8.29 3.84
CA LEU A 387 12.38 -7.21 2.94
C LEU A 387 12.98 -7.77 1.66
N ARG A 388 12.51 -7.31 0.51
CA ARG A 388 13.17 -7.49 -0.79
C ARG A 388 13.51 -6.15 -1.39
N ILE A 389 14.77 -5.94 -1.72
CA ILE A 389 15.24 -4.73 -2.40
C ILE A 389 15.83 -5.15 -3.74
N TYR A 390 15.38 -4.50 -4.81
CA TYR A 390 15.88 -4.73 -6.15
C TYR A 390 16.12 -3.42 -6.90
N GLN A 391 17.35 -3.21 -7.39
CA GLN A 391 17.77 -2.04 -8.17
C GLN A 391 17.36 -0.70 -7.54
N SER A 392 17.52 -0.58 -6.22
CA SER A 392 17.11 0.58 -5.46
C SER A 392 18.30 1.24 -4.77
N ASP A 393 18.16 2.52 -4.44
CA ASP A 393 19.20 3.31 -3.78
C ASP A 393 18.63 4.00 -2.52
N SER A 394 19.49 4.20 -1.52
CA SER A 394 19.15 4.96 -0.31
C SER A 394 17.92 4.41 0.43
N VAL A 395 17.95 3.11 0.78
CA VAL A 395 16.90 2.44 1.56
C VAL A 395 17.37 2.19 2.98
N VAL A 396 16.58 2.62 3.96
CA VAL A 396 16.82 2.36 5.38
C VAL A 396 15.73 1.42 5.92
N PHE A 397 16.16 0.29 6.49
CA PHE A 397 15.30 -0.66 7.20
C PHE A 397 15.73 -0.71 8.67
N SER A 398 14.96 -0.06 9.55
CA SER A 398 15.41 0.17 10.93
C SER A 398 14.33 -0.08 11.98
N ASN A 399 14.76 -0.52 13.17
CA ASN A 399 13.90 -0.69 14.34
C ASN A 399 12.69 -1.61 14.11
N ASN A 400 12.73 -2.49 13.10
CA ASN A 400 11.66 -3.43 12.83
C ASN A 400 11.82 -4.70 13.67
N THR A 401 10.68 -5.31 14.00
CA THR A 401 10.62 -6.63 14.65
C THR A 401 10.08 -7.64 13.65
N VAL A 402 10.88 -8.66 13.36
CA VAL A 402 10.62 -9.66 12.31
C VAL A 402 10.58 -11.05 12.94
N TYR A 403 9.50 -11.80 12.65
CA TYR A 403 9.29 -13.17 13.11
C TYR A 403 8.94 -14.12 11.99
N SER A 404 9.37 -15.38 12.13
CA SER A 404 8.90 -16.52 11.34
C SER A 404 8.93 -16.30 9.83
N VAL A 405 10.05 -15.77 9.30
CA VAL A 405 10.29 -15.57 7.86
C VAL A 405 11.33 -16.57 7.34
N ILE A 406 11.27 -16.90 6.06
CA ILE A 406 12.34 -17.69 5.42
C ILE A 406 13.59 -16.83 5.24
N ASP A 407 13.46 -15.67 4.62
CA ASP A 407 14.56 -14.73 4.45
C ASP A 407 14.34 -13.47 5.33
N ALA A 408 15.30 -13.10 6.16
CA ALA A 408 15.22 -11.83 6.87
C ALA A 408 15.27 -10.66 5.88
N ALA A 409 16.21 -10.66 4.93
CA ALA A 409 16.23 -9.70 3.84
C ALA A 409 16.96 -10.26 2.60
N VAL A 410 16.54 -9.84 1.41
CA VAL A 410 17.23 -10.09 0.13
C VAL A 410 17.51 -8.75 -0.52
N VAL A 411 18.81 -8.45 -0.80
CA VAL A 411 19.24 -7.11 -1.15
C VAL A 411 20.05 -7.09 -2.44
N ARG A 412 19.59 -6.29 -3.41
CA ARG A 412 20.31 -5.85 -4.60
C ARG A 412 20.12 -4.34 -4.74
N GLY A 413 21.05 -3.56 -4.22
CA GLY A 413 20.94 -2.09 -4.23
C GLY A 413 22.13 -1.42 -3.62
N THR A 414 22.20 -0.09 -3.73
CA THR A 414 23.27 0.75 -3.23
C THR A 414 22.80 1.64 -2.09
N ASN A 415 23.71 2.04 -1.22
CA ASN A 415 23.40 2.87 -0.05
C ASN A 415 22.27 2.30 0.82
N ILE A 416 22.26 0.98 1.02
CA ILE A 416 21.25 0.29 1.82
C ILE A 416 21.74 0.18 3.26
N LEU A 417 20.87 0.52 4.21
CA LEU A 417 21.18 0.43 5.64
C LEU A 417 20.12 -0.43 6.35
N ILE A 418 20.56 -1.56 6.93
CA ILE A 418 19.73 -2.46 7.74
C ILE A 418 20.24 -2.36 9.18
N GLN A 419 19.50 -1.65 10.05
CA GLN A 419 19.99 -1.34 11.37
C GLN A 419 18.98 -1.46 12.50
N HIS A 420 19.47 -1.87 13.69
CA HIS A 420 18.70 -1.94 14.93
C HIS A 420 17.42 -2.77 14.83
N ASN A 421 17.38 -3.77 13.92
CA ASN A 421 16.25 -4.66 13.79
C ASN A 421 16.41 -5.89 14.70
N GLN A 422 15.28 -6.47 15.08
CA GLN A 422 15.24 -7.74 15.75
C GLN A 422 14.69 -8.81 14.79
N PHE A 423 15.52 -9.78 14.43
CA PHE A 423 15.14 -10.92 13.59
C PHE A 423 15.07 -12.18 14.42
N LYS A 424 13.92 -12.84 14.45
CA LYS A 424 13.70 -14.10 15.18
C LYS A 424 13.06 -15.15 14.28
N GLU A 425 13.39 -16.43 14.51
CA GLU A 425 12.76 -17.56 13.81
C GLU A 425 12.84 -17.44 12.28
N PHE A 426 14.00 -17.20 11.75
CA PHE A 426 14.25 -17.15 10.31
C PHE A 426 15.08 -18.36 9.84
N SER A 427 14.91 -18.79 8.59
CA SER A 427 15.75 -19.85 8.00
C SER A 427 17.05 -19.27 7.45
N ARG A 428 16.99 -18.21 6.67
CA ARG A 428 18.13 -17.43 6.19
C ARG A 428 17.99 -15.99 6.65
N GLY A 429 19.10 -15.40 7.06
CA GLY A 429 19.11 -14.02 7.49
C GLY A 429 19.17 -13.03 6.32
N ILE A 430 20.17 -12.18 6.28
CA ILE A 430 20.33 -11.16 5.24
C ILE A 430 21.20 -11.71 4.11
N TRP A 431 20.67 -11.71 2.90
CA TRP A 431 21.40 -12.07 1.70
C TRP A 431 21.70 -10.83 0.84
N VAL A 432 22.95 -10.40 0.83
CA VAL A 432 23.46 -9.32 0.00
C VAL A 432 24.01 -9.91 -1.29
N GLN A 433 23.34 -9.66 -2.39
CA GLN A 433 23.71 -10.18 -3.70
C GLN A 433 24.52 -9.18 -4.52
N GLU A 434 24.14 -7.91 -4.46
CA GLU A 434 24.74 -6.85 -5.27
C GLU A 434 24.68 -5.50 -4.55
N GLY A 435 25.61 -4.59 -4.84
CA GLY A 435 25.61 -3.22 -4.40
C GLY A 435 26.40 -2.98 -3.11
N GLU A 436 25.98 -2.00 -2.30
CA GLU A 436 26.66 -1.58 -1.07
C GLU A 436 25.66 -1.53 0.09
N VAL A 437 25.94 -2.31 1.16
CA VAL A 437 25.01 -2.53 2.27
C VAL A 437 25.70 -2.39 3.62
N GLY A 438 25.19 -1.52 4.49
CA GLY A 438 25.49 -1.45 5.90
C GLY A 438 24.54 -2.32 6.72
N ILE A 439 25.06 -3.19 7.60
CA ILE A 439 24.30 -4.04 8.50
C ILE A 439 24.77 -3.76 9.91
N ASN A 440 23.99 -2.97 10.67
CA ASN A 440 24.46 -2.39 11.91
C ASN A 440 23.48 -2.59 13.08
N GLY A 441 24.00 -2.99 14.25
CA GLY A 441 23.25 -3.02 15.50
C GLY A 441 22.07 -3.97 15.52
N ASN A 442 21.98 -4.93 14.59
CA ASN A 442 20.86 -5.87 14.53
C ASN A 442 21.05 -7.02 15.53
N HIS A 443 19.94 -7.55 15.99
CA HIS A 443 19.89 -8.72 16.85
C HIS A 443 19.27 -9.90 16.10
N PHE A 444 20.08 -10.92 15.83
CA PHE A 444 19.69 -12.16 15.15
C PHE A 444 19.55 -13.30 16.16
N ILE A 445 18.35 -13.88 16.27
CA ILE A 445 18.04 -15.03 17.12
C ILE A 445 17.39 -16.11 16.27
N GLN A 446 18.15 -17.16 15.97
CA GLN A 446 17.67 -18.25 15.13
C GLN A 446 17.22 -19.42 16.02
N GLU A 447 15.96 -19.42 16.43
CA GLU A 447 15.34 -20.48 17.21
C GLU A 447 14.32 -21.24 16.35
N GLY A 448 14.59 -22.52 16.09
CA GLY A 448 13.51 -23.48 15.78
C GLY A 448 12.85 -23.48 14.40
N HIS A 449 13.44 -22.93 13.34
CA HIS A 449 12.84 -23.10 12.00
C HIS A 449 13.33 -24.40 11.33
N PRO A 450 12.45 -25.41 11.08
CA PRO A 450 12.87 -26.77 10.71
C PRO A 450 13.27 -27.02 9.26
N GLU A 451 13.18 -26.08 8.32
CA GLU A 451 13.03 -26.46 6.92
C GLU A 451 14.15 -26.15 5.92
N LEU A 452 15.34 -25.67 6.27
CA LEU A 452 16.40 -25.51 5.25
C LEU A 452 17.81 -25.87 5.74
N ASP A 453 18.43 -26.81 5.05
CA ASP A 453 19.79 -27.34 5.29
C ASP A 453 20.95 -26.35 5.02
N SER A 454 20.70 -25.14 4.59
CA SER A 454 21.74 -24.17 4.21
C SER A 454 21.43 -22.76 4.69
N SER A 455 21.44 -22.58 6.00
CA SER A 455 21.14 -21.29 6.59
C SER A 455 22.41 -20.49 6.90
N TYR A 456 22.47 -19.31 6.34
CA TYR A 456 23.45 -18.27 6.74
C TYR A 456 22.71 -17.14 7.43
N THR A 457 23.25 -16.61 8.53
CA THR A 457 22.63 -15.43 9.12
C THR A 457 22.94 -14.18 8.30
N ILE A 458 24.15 -14.03 7.80
CA ILE A 458 24.48 -13.02 6.78
C ILE A 458 25.26 -13.71 5.66
N SER A 459 24.81 -13.51 4.42
CA SER A 459 25.49 -14.00 3.22
C SER A 459 25.82 -12.83 2.28
N VAL A 460 27.09 -12.71 1.86
CA VAL A 460 27.55 -11.68 0.93
C VAL A 460 28.16 -12.35 -0.28
N THR A 461 27.60 -12.13 -1.45
CA THR A 461 27.99 -12.85 -2.68
C THR A 461 28.37 -11.91 -3.83
N GLU A 462 28.87 -12.47 -4.90
CA GLU A 462 29.24 -11.76 -6.14
C GLU A 462 30.31 -10.66 -5.90
N ASN A 463 30.03 -9.42 -6.24
CA ASN A 463 30.90 -8.26 -6.02
C ASN A 463 30.31 -7.27 -5.01
N ALA A 464 29.34 -7.70 -4.23
CA ALA A 464 28.70 -6.87 -3.24
C ALA A 464 29.69 -6.34 -2.20
N LYS A 465 29.46 -5.12 -1.73
CA LYS A 465 30.19 -4.54 -0.61
C LYS A 465 29.32 -4.60 0.64
N ALA A 466 29.87 -5.07 1.75
CA ALA A 466 29.16 -5.17 2.99
C ALA A 466 29.97 -4.65 4.18
N PHE A 467 29.29 -3.86 5.01
CA PHE A 467 29.83 -3.34 6.27
C PHE A 467 28.95 -3.87 7.40
N ILE A 468 29.49 -4.77 8.23
CA ILE A 468 28.76 -5.56 9.23
C ILE A 468 29.28 -5.16 10.61
N TRP A 469 28.55 -4.30 11.34
CA TRP A 469 29.01 -3.72 12.59
C TRP A 469 28.02 -3.88 13.74
N GLN A 470 28.54 -4.08 14.96
CA GLN A 470 27.78 -4.01 16.21
C GLN A 470 26.55 -4.93 16.26
N ASN A 471 26.53 -5.99 15.44
CA ASN A 471 25.42 -6.95 15.46
C ASN A 471 25.64 -8.01 16.54
N ARG A 472 24.54 -8.53 17.05
CA ARG A 472 24.51 -9.62 18.00
C ARG A 472 23.86 -10.85 17.38
N PHE A 473 24.60 -11.98 17.40
CA PHE A 473 24.16 -13.27 16.84
C PHE A 473 24.00 -14.29 17.95
N LYS A 474 22.82 -14.92 18.02
CA LYS A 474 22.50 -15.93 19.02
C LYS A 474 21.76 -17.12 18.40
N ASN A 475 22.12 -18.37 18.82
CA ASN A 475 21.46 -19.62 18.40
C ASN A 475 21.38 -19.82 16.88
N TYR A 476 22.35 -19.30 16.11
CA TYR A 476 22.37 -19.43 14.66
C TYR A 476 22.80 -20.82 14.21
N GLN A 477 22.27 -21.27 13.06
CA GLN A 477 22.60 -22.55 12.43
C GLN A 477 23.57 -22.32 11.28
N ASN A 478 24.49 -23.26 11.02
CA ASN A 478 25.50 -23.22 9.98
C ASN A 478 26.53 -22.07 10.15
N TYR A 479 26.51 -21.00 9.34
CA TYR A 479 27.45 -19.88 9.46
C TYR A 479 26.72 -18.62 9.95
N ALA A 480 27.31 -17.89 10.90
CA ALA A 480 26.84 -16.55 11.24
C ALA A 480 27.09 -15.58 10.09
N VAL A 481 28.30 -15.65 9.51
CA VAL A 481 28.64 -14.87 8.31
C VAL A 481 29.29 -15.79 7.28
N TYR A 482 28.71 -15.80 6.09
CA TYR A 482 29.30 -16.41 4.89
C TYR A 482 29.58 -15.33 3.86
N SER A 483 30.76 -15.36 3.25
CA SER A 483 31.06 -14.45 2.16
C SER A 483 31.83 -15.15 1.05
N SER A 484 31.40 -14.92 -0.18
CA SER A 484 32.16 -15.24 -1.39
C SER A 484 32.41 -14.01 -2.27
N THR A 485 32.20 -12.83 -1.71
CA THR A 485 32.35 -11.57 -2.46
C THR A 485 33.80 -11.26 -2.81
N THR A 486 34.00 -10.64 -3.96
CA THR A 486 35.25 -9.98 -4.34
C THR A 486 35.27 -8.49 -4.00
N GLY A 487 34.11 -7.93 -3.58
CA GLY A 487 33.95 -6.55 -3.14
C GLY A 487 34.53 -6.30 -1.74
N ALA A 488 34.39 -5.10 -1.26
CA ALA A 488 34.84 -4.72 0.08
C ALA A 488 34.00 -5.42 1.16
N LEU A 489 34.65 -6.04 2.13
CA LEU A 489 34.02 -6.68 3.27
C LEU A 489 34.67 -6.22 4.56
N GLU A 490 33.89 -5.61 5.43
CA GLU A 490 34.31 -5.19 6.76
C GLU A 490 33.39 -5.75 7.83
N ILE A 491 33.93 -6.46 8.83
CA ILE A 491 33.19 -7.11 9.92
C ILE A 491 33.81 -6.69 11.25
N LYS A 492 33.16 -5.79 11.98
CA LYS A 492 33.70 -5.20 13.19
C LYS A 492 32.73 -5.11 14.35
N ASP A 493 33.24 -5.19 15.57
CA ASP A 493 32.50 -4.95 16.82
C ASP A 493 31.24 -5.84 16.98
N ASN A 494 31.19 -7.03 16.33
CA ASN A 494 30.07 -7.94 16.46
C ASN A 494 30.27 -8.92 17.62
N SER A 495 29.15 -9.40 18.19
CA SER A 495 29.12 -10.45 19.21
C SER A 495 28.46 -11.72 18.69
N PHE A 496 29.17 -12.85 18.76
CA PHE A 496 28.74 -14.17 18.35
C PHE A 496 28.58 -15.04 19.59
N GLU A 497 27.33 -15.23 20.05
CA GLU A 497 27.00 -15.88 21.32
C GLU A 497 26.45 -17.28 21.15
N GLU A 498 26.76 -18.15 22.12
CA GLU A 498 26.18 -19.50 22.27
C GLU A 498 26.24 -20.36 20.99
N THR A 499 27.35 -20.29 20.25
CA THR A 499 27.49 -21.03 19.01
C THR A 499 27.94 -22.47 19.23
N SER A 500 27.15 -23.42 18.71
CA SER A 500 27.51 -24.83 18.62
C SER A 500 28.09 -25.21 17.24
N LEU A 501 28.39 -24.24 16.41
CA LEU A 501 28.82 -24.43 15.03
C LEU A 501 30.24 -24.96 14.90
N TYR A 502 30.49 -25.64 13.76
CA TYR A 502 31.83 -26.05 13.36
C TYR A 502 32.66 -24.87 12.88
N VAL A 503 32.06 -23.95 12.11
CA VAL A 503 32.67 -22.68 11.67
C VAL A 503 31.69 -21.52 11.87
N VAL A 504 32.12 -20.45 12.55
CA VAL A 504 31.26 -19.26 12.79
C VAL A 504 31.26 -18.34 11.59
N MET A 505 32.45 -17.96 11.11
CA MET A 505 32.61 -17.15 9.89
C MET A 505 33.34 -17.96 8.82
N TYR A 506 32.78 -18.06 7.63
CA TYR A 506 33.47 -18.60 6.45
C TYR A 506 33.57 -17.53 5.36
N ILE A 507 34.78 -17.08 5.13
CA ILE A 507 35.07 -16.00 4.18
C ILE A 507 35.91 -16.57 3.05
N LYS A 508 35.32 -16.56 1.85
CA LYS A 508 35.95 -17.03 0.62
C LYS A 508 36.19 -15.83 -0.32
N ASN A 509 37.39 -15.73 -0.86
CA ASN A 509 37.81 -14.65 -1.75
C ASN A 509 37.98 -13.27 -1.08
N GLY A 510 38.35 -12.27 -1.89
CA GLY A 510 38.44 -10.86 -1.49
C GLY A 510 39.60 -10.53 -0.56
N SER A 511 39.51 -9.38 0.06
CA SER A 511 40.47 -8.86 1.06
C SER A 511 39.71 -8.37 2.30
N PRO A 512 39.14 -9.28 3.10
CA PRO A 512 38.30 -8.92 4.22
C PRO A 512 39.06 -8.22 5.35
N GLN A 513 38.36 -7.31 6.03
CA GLN A 513 38.81 -6.69 7.28
C GLN A 513 37.91 -7.17 8.42
N ILE A 514 38.46 -7.94 9.36
CA ILE A 514 37.73 -8.57 10.47
C ILE A 514 38.38 -8.10 11.78
N GLY A 515 37.68 -7.26 12.53
CA GLY A 515 38.29 -6.67 13.71
C GLY A 515 37.34 -6.43 14.88
N ASP A 516 37.91 -6.44 16.07
CA ASP A 516 37.20 -6.06 17.30
C ASP A 516 35.95 -6.89 17.63
N ASN A 517 35.83 -8.09 17.02
CA ASN A 517 34.67 -8.98 17.25
C ASN A 517 34.91 -9.86 18.49
N ARG A 518 33.81 -10.27 19.12
CA ARG A 518 33.81 -11.17 20.27
C ARG A 518 33.09 -12.47 19.93
N PHE A 519 33.78 -13.61 20.15
CA PHE A 519 33.27 -14.96 19.89
C PHE A 519 33.18 -15.76 21.19
N TYR A 520 32.02 -16.36 21.46
CA TYR A 520 31.82 -17.32 22.53
C TYR A 520 31.50 -18.69 21.90
N LEU A 521 32.54 -19.55 21.81
CA LEU A 521 32.44 -20.86 21.16
C LEU A 521 32.01 -21.90 22.21
N ASN A 522 30.89 -22.56 21.99
CA ASN A 522 30.31 -23.57 22.90
C ASN A 522 29.87 -24.81 22.14
N ARG A 523 30.83 -25.52 21.51
CA ARG A 523 30.55 -26.76 20.76
C ARG A 523 30.89 -27.97 21.61
N SER A 524 29.93 -28.89 21.78
CA SER A 524 30.10 -30.10 22.60
C SER A 524 30.94 -31.20 21.93
N ILE A 525 30.93 -31.27 20.61
CA ILE A 525 31.63 -32.32 19.83
C ILE A 525 32.39 -31.67 18.67
N GLY A 526 33.69 -32.07 18.53
CA GLY A 526 34.57 -31.58 17.47
C GLY A 526 35.16 -30.18 17.77
N GLN A 527 36.17 -29.82 16.98
CA GLN A 527 36.92 -28.58 17.17
C GLN A 527 36.26 -27.40 16.48
N PRO A 528 35.71 -26.41 17.19
CA PRO A 528 35.10 -25.25 16.56
C PRO A 528 36.15 -24.30 15.96
N THR A 529 35.76 -23.62 14.88
CA THR A 529 36.58 -22.59 14.22
C THR A 529 35.81 -21.26 14.26
N ALA A 530 36.45 -20.21 14.82
CA ALA A 530 35.83 -18.89 14.84
C ALA A 530 35.82 -18.24 13.44
N ILE A 531 36.98 -18.13 12.82
CA ILE A 531 37.15 -17.46 11.52
C ILE A 531 37.89 -18.41 10.57
N PHE A 532 37.27 -18.77 9.46
CA PHE A 532 37.89 -19.50 8.37
C PHE A 532 37.99 -18.63 7.11
N ILE A 533 39.19 -18.39 6.64
CA ILE A 533 39.49 -17.60 5.45
C ILE A 533 40.06 -18.54 4.39
N ASP A 534 39.41 -18.60 3.24
CA ASP A 534 39.77 -19.44 2.11
C ASP A 534 39.92 -18.62 0.83
N GLN A 535 40.97 -18.84 0.07
CA GLN A 535 41.24 -18.19 -1.23
C GLN A 535 41.24 -16.64 -1.20
N ALA A 536 41.52 -16.02 -0.04
CA ALA A 536 41.64 -14.57 0.07
C ALA A 536 43.03 -14.09 -0.35
N ALA A 537 43.08 -12.97 -1.05
CA ALA A 537 44.35 -12.38 -1.50
C ALA A 537 45.15 -11.76 -0.36
N SER A 538 44.46 -11.08 0.55
CA SER A 538 45.07 -10.54 1.78
C SER A 538 43.94 -10.22 2.79
N ALA A 539 43.90 -10.93 3.90
CA ALA A 539 42.97 -10.65 4.97
C ALA A 539 43.61 -9.88 6.12
N ARG A 540 42.86 -9.06 6.82
CA ARG A 540 43.27 -8.43 8.07
C ARG A 540 42.35 -8.90 9.19
N VAL A 541 42.91 -9.63 10.18
CA VAL A 541 42.18 -10.15 11.34
C VAL A 541 42.80 -9.57 12.60
N LEU A 542 42.17 -8.54 13.14
CA LEU A 542 42.78 -7.66 14.14
C LEU A 542 41.91 -7.53 15.41
N ARG A 543 42.53 -7.66 16.56
CA ARG A 543 41.94 -7.35 17.89
C ARG A 543 40.63 -8.09 18.19
N ASN A 544 40.43 -9.29 17.62
CA ASN A 544 39.26 -10.10 17.98
C ASN A 544 39.50 -10.84 19.32
N ASN A 545 38.46 -11.02 20.08
CA ASN A 545 38.47 -11.79 21.32
C ASN A 545 37.72 -13.12 21.11
N ILE A 546 38.45 -14.23 21.15
CA ILE A 546 37.89 -15.58 20.97
C ILE A 546 37.94 -16.32 22.31
N ILE A 547 36.79 -16.57 22.89
CA ILE A 547 36.57 -17.27 24.15
C ILE A 547 36.00 -18.66 23.84
N ASN A 548 36.78 -19.69 24.14
CA ASN A 548 36.38 -21.07 23.88
C ASN A 548 35.87 -21.76 25.15
N LEU A 549 34.57 -21.98 25.19
CA LEU A 549 33.89 -22.72 26.25
C LEU A 549 33.72 -24.22 25.91
N SER A 550 34.18 -24.66 24.74
CA SER A 550 34.09 -26.04 24.29
C SER A 550 35.07 -26.97 25.02
N PRO A 551 34.83 -28.28 25.13
CA PRO A 551 35.76 -29.23 25.73
C PRO A 551 37.10 -29.31 25.00
N GLN A 552 37.07 -29.16 23.67
CA GLN A 552 38.29 -29.23 22.83
C GLN A 552 38.84 -27.84 22.54
N LYS A 553 40.19 -27.78 22.32
CA LYS A 553 40.86 -26.53 21.92
C LYS A 553 40.28 -26.06 20.58
N ALA A 554 39.84 -24.81 20.50
CA ALA A 554 39.25 -24.24 19.27
C ALA A 554 40.31 -23.78 18.27
N ILE A 555 39.92 -23.58 17.02
CA ILE A 555 40.68 -22.84 16.03
C ILE A 555 40.17 -21.40 16.01
N ALA A 556 41.00 -20.46 16.45
CA ALA A 556 40.61 -19.05 16.44
C ALA A 556 40.57 -18.49 15.01
N VAL A 557 41.61 -18.69 14.25
CA VAL A 557 41.70 -18.30 12.84
C VAL A 557 42.32 -19.44 12.04
N ARG A 558 41.67 -19.80 10.94
CA ARG A 558 42.18 -20.74 9.94
C ARG A 558 42.35 -20.02 8.61
N THR A 559 43.47 -20.14 7.96
CA THR A 559 43.67 -19.70 6.58
C THR A 559 43.97 -20.91 5.69
N ALA A 560 43.36 -20.94 4.50
CA ALA A 560 43.64 -21.98 3.49
C ALA A 560 43.65 -21.30 2.11
N ASN A 561 44.57 -21.74 1.25
CA ASN A 561 44.71 -21.19 -0.11
C ASN A 561 44.77 -19.63 -0.15
N SER A 562 45.08 -19.00 0.97
CA SER A 562 45.15 -17.54 1.14
C SER A 562 46.61 -17.12 1.24
N THR A 563 46.89 -15.89 0.85
CA THR A 563 48.27 -15.36 0.86
C THR A 563 48.35 -14.01 1.55
N HIS A 564 49.44 -13.78 2.29
CA HIS A 564 49.79 -12.49 2.84
C HIS A 564 48.76 -11.88 3.82
N SER A 565 48.04 -12.72 4.57
CA SER A 565 47.10 -12.25 5.61
C SER A 565 47.88 -11.68 6.81
N VAL A 566 47.29 -10.70 7.47
CA VAL A 566 47.83 -10.12 8.73
C VAL A 566 46.87 -10.48 9.87
N ILE A 567 47.34 -11.29 10.82
CA ILE A 567 46.60 -11.73 11.99
C ILE A 567 47.30 -11.15 13.22
N ALA A 568 46.72 -10.10 13.82
CA ALA A 568 47.42 -9.35 14.83
C ALA A 568 46.56 -8.95 16.04
N HIS A 569 47.19 -8.95 17.22
CA HIS A 569 46.62 -8.47 18.47
C HIS A 569 45.29 -9.15 18.87
N ASN A 570 45.05 -10.39 18.46
CA ASN A 570 43.86 -11.14 18.87
C ASN A 570 44.12 -11.80 20.24
N MET A 571 43.08 -11.86 21.07
CA MET A 571 43.08 -12.59 22.33
C MET A 571 42.41 -13.95 22.12
N LEU A 572 43.13 -15.03 22.43
CA LEU A 572 42.79 -16.41 22.08
C LEU A 572 42.71 -17.26 23.35
N GLU A 573 41.54 -17.42 23.93
CA GLU A 573 41.35 -18.27 25.11
C GLU A 573 41.07 -19.71 24.70
N ARG A 574 41.89 -20.67 25.14
CA ARG A 574 41.82 -22.10 24.81
C ARG A 574 41.70 -22.34 23.28
N SER A 575 42.38 -21.53 22.47
CA SER A 575 42.30 -21.52 21.02
C SER A 575 43.68 -21.46 20.40
N GLN A 576 43.79 -21.84 19.12
CA GLN A 576 45.05 -21.83 18.36
C GLN A 576 44.85 -21.22 16.97
N LEU A 577 45.94 -20.82 16.35
CA LEU A 577 45.97 -20.37 14.96
C LEU A 577 46.40 -21.51 14.04
N LEU A 578 45.71 -21.71 12.91
CA LEU A 578 46.11 -22.58 11.81
C LEU A 578 46.22 -21.76 10.53
N THR A 579 47.44 -21.26 10.27
CA THR A 579 47.68 -20.23 9.25
C THR A 579 48.66 -20.70 8.18
N HIS A 580 48.61 -20.08 7.01
CA HIS A 580 49.57 -20.32 5.93
C HIS A 580 50.92 -19.70 6.25
N THR A 581 52.01 -20.25 5.71
CA THR A 581 53.38 -19.81 5.99
C THR A 581 53.70 -18.37 5.53
N THR A 582 52.91 -17.84 4.61
CA THR A 582 53.04 -16.44 4.13
C THR A 582 52.33 -15.41 4.99
N ASP A 583 51.55 -15.85 5.99
CA ASP A 583 50.79 -14.96 6.85
C ASP A 583 51.67 -14.32 7.93
N ARG A 584 51.36 -13.08 8.25
CA ARG A 584 52.06 -12.33 9.29
C ARG A 584 51.29 -12.40 10.60
N LEU A 585 51.90 -13.00 11.62
CA LEU A 585 51.36 -13.10 12.98
C LEU A 585 52.05 -12.06 13.88
N ILE A 586 51.30 -11.14 14.49
CA ILE A 586 51.83 -10.03 15.29
C ILE A 586 51.08 -9.90 16.60
N GLY A 587 51.76 -10.08 17.75
CA GLY A 587 51.22 -9.74 19.07
C GLY A 587 49.90 -10.39 19.46
N ASN A 588 49.60 -11.60 18.93
CA ASN A 588 48.46 -12.38 19.39
C ASN A 588 48.77 -12.99 20.75
N ILE A 589 47.78 -12.99 21.64
CA ILE A 589 47.92 -13.48 23.02
C ILE A 589 47.11 -14.76 23.18
N GLU A 590 47.77 -15.89 23.36
CA GLU A 590 47.12 -17.17 23.71
C GLU A 590 47.04 -17.29 25.23
N ILE A 591 45.85 -17.58 25.74
CA ILE A 591 45.55 -17.78 27.17
C ILE A 591 45.07 -19.23 27.33
N ASP A 592 45.95 -20.07 27.90
CA ASP A 592 45.57 -21.40 28.35
C ASP A 592 45.12 -21.28 29.80
N THR A 593 43.82 -21.20 30.06
CA THR A 593 43.29 -21.35 31.43
C THR A 593 43.48 -22.80 31.86
N PRO A 594 44.08 -23.09 33.05
CA PRO A 594 44.18 -24.46 33.54
C PRO A 594 42.79 -25.08 33.64
N SER A 595 42.67 -26.32 33.17
CA SER A 595 41.45 -27.16 33.19
C SER A 595 40.93 -27.39 34.61
#